data_a24c672fd68c43337da99c9d1ea5d6c5
#
_entry.id   a24c672fd68c43337da99c9d1ea5d6c5
#
_cell.length_a   1.000
_cell.length_b   1.000
_cell.length_c   1.000
_cell.angle_alpha   90.00
_cell.angle_beta   90.00
_cell.angle_gamma   90.00
#
_symmetry.space_group_name_H-M   'P 1'
#
loop_
_entity.id
_entity.type
_entity.pdbx_description
1 polymer ?
#
loop_
_entity_poly.entity_id
_entity_poly.type
_entity_poly.pdbx_seq_one_letter_code
_entity_poly.pdbx_strand_id
1 'polypeptide(L)'
;YEAFQGIPAVIHYTSHNKPWTSKRFNRFRELWWFYYALSWEEILLRKPILKQTYQDLVGTFPYHAAIYTHTADIHELETLLKELPDVAIHVLAHSHFGFNLVQLERYPNLFLYPSFDPLTSRKVIEKLDLYLDINPYDEVDQITQTLSQQGVPIFSFEGTNHVQNGENRVFRDDQVQEMVTAIRDYLKRNEKKHGNK
;
A
#
# COMPACT_ATOMS: atom_id res chain seq x y z
N TYR A 1 36.77 -6.77 26.24
CA TYR A 1 35.76 -6.77 25.16
C TYR A 1 36.52 -6.89 23.85
N GLU A 2 36.60 -8.08 23.27
CA GLU A 2 37.04 -8.24 21.89
C GLU A 2 36.04 -7.55 20.97
N ALA A 3 36.48 -6.56 20.22
CA ALA A 3 35.63 -5.84 19.31
C ALA A 3 35.25 -6.79 18.16
N PHE A 4 33.96 -7.03 17.95
CA PHE A 4 33.45 -7.77 16.81
C PHE A 4 34.00 -7.18 15.50
N GLN A 5 34.72 -7.99 14.73
CA GLN A 5 35.45 -7.55 13.52
C GLN A 5 34.65 -7.76 12.22
N GLY A 6 33.45 -8.26 12.29
CA GLY A 6 32.59 -8.51 11.12
C GLY A 6 31.42 -7.54 10.96
N ILE A 7 30.66 -7.72 9.89
CA ILE A 7 29.35 -7.09 9.74
C ILE A 7 28.32 -7.99 10.46
N PRO A 8 27.64 -7.49 11.49
CA PRO A 8 26.63 -8.29 12.18
C PRO A 8 25.42 -8.56 11.28
N ALA A 9 24.77 -9.70 11.46
CA ALA A 9 23.54 -10.04 10.77
C ALA A 9 22.37 -9.12 11.16
N VAL A 10 22.38 -8.61 12.39
CA VAL A 10 21.38 -7.67 12.93
C VAL A 10 22.09 -6.56 13.70
N ILE A 11 21.70 -5.31 13.46
CA ILE A 11 22.18 -4.14 14.18
C ILE A 11 21.01 -3.48 14.90
N HIS A 12 21.07 -3.43 16.23
CA HIS A 12 20.08 -2.76 17.05
C HIS A 12 20.66 -1.51 17.71
N TYR A 13 20.14 -0.35 17.33
CA TYR A 13 20.55 0.94 17.89
C TYR A 13 19.75 1.26 19.16
N THR A 14 20.27 0.94 20.32
CA THR A 14 19.58 1.06 21.62
C THR A 14 19.62 2.46 22.22
N SER A 15 20.60 3.30 21.86
CA SER A 15 20.74 4.66 22.40
C SER A 15 19.94 5.69 21.61
N HIS A 16 19.78 6.89 22.19
CA HIS A 16 19.20 8.04 21.49
C HIS A 16 20.05 8.56 20.32
N ASN A 17 21.34 8.20 20.26
CA ASN A 17 22.22 8.50 19.13
C ASN A 17 21.97 7.55 17.96
N LYS A 18 20.94 7.83 17.21
CA LYS A 18 20.58 7.04 16.03
C LYS A 18 21.41 7.44 14.79
N PRO A 19 21.64 6.55 13.83
CA PRO A 19 22.38 6.86 12.61
C PRO A 19 21.78 8.03 11.81
N TRP A 20 20.48 8.22 11.90
CA TRP A 20 19.71 9.25 11.17
C TRP A 20 19.54 10.56 11.92
N THR A 21 19.74 10.60 13.26
CA THR A 21 19.51 11.81 14.09
C THR A 21 20.78 12.47 14.57
N SER A 22 21.91 11.77 14.58
CA SER A 22 23.13 12.28 15.21
C SER A 22 24.32 12.29 14.24
N LYS A 23 25.08 13.41 14.22
CA LYS A 23 26.36 13.51 13.53
C LYS A 23 27.53 12.88 14.33
N ARG A 24 27.26 12.41 15.56
CA ARG A 24 28.29 11.76 16.40
C ARG A 24 28.67 10.41 15.82
N PHE A 25 29.88 9.95 16.17
CA PHE A 25 30.37 8.64 15.75
C PHE A 25 29.39 7.53 16.17
N ASN A 26 28.99 6.72 15.20
CA ASN A 26 28.22 5.50 15.39
C ASN A 26 28.80 4.44 14.46
N ARG A 27 29.30 3.33 15.02
CA ARG A 27 30.11 2.32 14.33
C ARG A 27 29.50 1.79 13.02
N PHE A 28 28.19 1.73 12.94
CA PHE A 28 27.50 1.17 11.76
C PHE A 28 26.61 2.21 11.06
N ARG A 29 26.91 3.50 11.26
CA ARG A 29 26.14 4.59 10.64
C ARG A 29 26.18 4.53 9.11
N GLU A 30 27.37 4.33 8.54
CA GLU A 30 27.57 4.26 7.09
C GLU A 30 26.79 3.07 6.50
N LEU A 31 26.80 1.93 7.20
CA LEU A 31 26.05 0.76 6.78
C LEU A 31 24.54 1.00 6.81
N TRP A 32 24.03 1.73 7.82
CA TRP A 32 22.62 2.12 7.88
C TRP A 32 22.25 2.99 6.69
N TRP A 33 23.02 4.05 6.41
CA TRP A 33 22.78 4.94 5.28
C TRP A 33 22.90 4.22 3.94
N PHE A 34 23.82 3.28 3.81
CA PHE A 34 23.94 2.45 2.63
C PHE A 34 22.64 1.67 2.36
N TYR A 35 22.09 0.96 3.35
CA TYR A 35 20.84 0.23 3.19
C TYR A 35 19.63 1.14 3.02
N TYR A 36 19.61 2.28 3.68
CA TYR A 36 18.53 3.27 3.56
C TYR A 36 18.45 3.87 2.14
N ALA A 37 19.59 4.07 1.49
CA ALA A 37 19.66 4.62 0.15
C ALA A 37 19.35 3.61 -0.97
N LEU A 38 19.32 2.30 -0.66
CA LEU A 38 18.98 1.27 -1.66
C LEU A 38 17.52 1.40 -2.12
N SER A 39 17.33 1.28 -3.42
CA SER A 39 15.99 1.02 -3.94
C SER A 39 15.50 -0.38 -3.51
N TRP A 40 14.19 -0.61 -3.62
CA TRP A 40 13.65 -1.92 -3.29
C TRP A 40 14.14 -3.01 -4.25
N GLU A 41 14.29 -2.68 -5.51
CA GLU A 41 14.84 -3.56 -6.55
C GLU A 41 16.26 -4.00 -6.18
N GLU A 42 17.09 -3.07 -5.70
CA GLU A 42 18.45 -3.38 -5.23
C GLU A 42 18.45 -4.25 -3.98
N ILE A 43 17.50 -4.03 -3.03
CA ILE A 43 17.33 -4.90 -1.86
C ILE A 43 16.92 -6.30 -2.28
N LEU A 44 15.93 -6.43 -3.16
CA LEU A 44 15.45 -7.72 -3.67
C LEU A 44 16.53 -8.48 -4.46
N LEU A 45 17.34 -7.74 -5.24
CA LEU A 45 18.47 -8.32 -5.97
C LEU A 45 19.52 -8.92 -5.03
N ARG A 46 19.78 -8.27 -3.89
CA ARG A 46 20.76 -8.70 -2.88
C ARG A 46 20.21 -9.78 -1.93
N LYS A 47 18.90 -9.91 -1.85
CA LYS A 47 18.18 -10.82 -0.92
C LYS A 47 17.15 -11.66 -1.69
N PRO A 48 17.58 -12.69 -2.42
CA PRO A 48 16.69 -13.50 -3.25
C PRO A 48 15.49 -14.10 -2.48
N ILE A 49 15.68 -14.47 -1.20
CA ILE A 49 14.60 -14.98 -0.34
C ILE A 49 13.50 -13.92 -0.15
N LEU A 50 13.88 -12.65 0.07
CA LEU A 50 12.90 -11.56 0.19
C LEU A 50 12.17 -11.33 -1.13
N LYS A 51 12.87 -11.47 -2.26
CA LYS A 51 12.25 -11.39 -3.57
C LYS A 51 11.19 -12.45 -3.76
N GLN A 52 11.50 -13.69 -3.42
CA GLN A 52 10.56 -14.80 -3.52
C GLN A 52 9.35 -14.60 -2.61
N THR A 53 9.57 -14.29 -1.33
CA THR A 53 8.49 -13.99 -0.38
C THR A 53 7.61 -12.83 -0.85
N TYR A 54 8.21 -11.77 -1.38
CA TYR A 54 7.46 -10.63 -1.90
C TYR A 54 6.65 -11.00 -3.15
N GLN A 55 7.23 -11.79 -4.06
CA GLN A 55 6.52 -12.29 -5.24
C GLN A 55 5.40 -13.25 -4.85
N ASP A 56 5.63 -14.12 -3.88
CA ASP A 56 4.63 -15.06 -3.38
C ASP A 56 3.44 -14.35 -2.71
N LEU A 57 3.69 -13.23 -2.02
CA LEU A 57 2.65 -12.48 -1.32
C LEU A 57 1.89 -11.49 -2.22
N VAL A 58 2.58 -10.83 -3.15
CA VAL A 58 1.99 -9.75 -3.97
C VAL A 58 1.81 -10.17 -5.43
N GLY A 59 2.60 -11.11 -5.92
CA GLY A 59 2.64 -11.52 -7.33
C GLY A 59 1.54 -12.47 -7.76
N THR A 60 0.64 -12.89 -6.85
CA THR A 60 -0.45 -13.82 -7.17
C THR A 60 -1.72 -13.12 -7.63
N PHE A 61 -1.84 -11.81 -7.42
CA PHE A 61 -3.03 -11.05 -7.78
C PHE A 61 -2.83 -10.34 -9.11
N PRO A 62 -3.76 -10.52 -10.05
CA PRO A 62 -3.70 -9.86 -11.36
C PRO A 62 -4.00 -8.36 -11.29
N TYR A 63 -4.69 -7.91 -10.25
CA TYR A 63 -5.13 -6.51 -10.09
C TYR A 63 -4.82 -5.97 -8.70
N HIS A 64 -4.60 -4.65 -8.64
CA HIS A 64 -4.25 -3.94 -7.41
C HIS A 64 -5.12 -2.71 -7.21
N ALA A 65 -5.71 -2.61 -6.01
CA ALA A 65 -6.44 -1.43 -5.54
C ALA A 65 -5.79 -0.89 -4.27
N ALA A 66 -5.91 0.40 -3.99
CA ALA A 66 -5.46 0.98 -2.72
C ALA A 66 -6.56 1.80 -2.04
N ILE A 67 -6.42 1.89 -0.73
CA ILE A 67 -7.21 2.73 0.18
C ILE A 67 -6.22 3.42 1.12
N TYR A 68 -6.28 4.74 1.23
CA TYR A 68 -5.58 5.49 2.26
C TYR A 68 -6.57 5.89 3.33
N THR A 69 -6.21 5.68 4.60
CA THR A 69 -7.16 5.90 5.71
C THR A 69 -6.48 6.40 6.98
N HIS A 70 -7.24 7.11 7.81
CA HIS A 70 -6.90 7.44 9.21
C HIS A 70 -7.69 6.59 10.21
N THR A 71 -8.56 5.71 9.75
CA THR A 71 -9.53 4.99 10.59
C THR A 71 -9.42 3.47 10.42
N ALA A 72 -9.98 2.77 11.39
CA ALA A 72 -10.19 1.33 11.34
C ALA A 72 -11.52 0.92 10.66
N ASP A 73 -12.43 1.87 10.47
CA ASP A 73 -13.76 1.62 9.90
C ASP A 73 -13.76 2.12 8.46
N ILE A 74 -13.59 1.19 7.53
CA ILE A 74 -13.60 1.46 6.09
C ILE A 74 -14.93 0.94 5.53
N HIS A 75 -15.67 1.83 4.87
CA HIS A 75 -17.01 1.52 4.39
C HIS A 75 -17.00 0.36 3.39
N GLU A 76 -17.81 -0.67 3.63
CA GLU A 76 -18.01 -1.86 2.77
C GLU A 76 -16.74 -2.65 2.42
N LEU A 77 -15.60 -2.44 3.12
CA LEU A 77 -14.34 -3.13 2.81
C LEU A 77 -14.48 -4.65 2.82
N GLU A 78 -15.18 -5.21 3.80
CA GLU A 78 -15.35 -6.68 3.88
C GLU A 78 -16.12 -7.24 2.70
N THR A 79 -17.16 -6.54 2.24
CA THR A 79 -17.93 -6.91 1.05
C THR A 79 -17.04 -6.87 -0.20
N LEU A 80 -16.24 -5.81 -0.37
CA LEU A 80 -15.30 -5.69 -1.49
C LEU A 80 -14.24 -6.79 -1.49
N LEU A 81 -13.69 -7.17 -0.33
CA LEU A 81 -12.72 -8.27 -0.20
C LEU A 81 -13.33 -9.62 -0.63
N LYS A 82 -14.58 -9.89 -0.28
CA LYS A 82 -15.29 -11.11 -0.66
C LYS A 82 -15.61 -11.15 -2.15
N GLU A 83 -16.08 -10.04 -2.67
CA GLU A 83 -16.57 -9.96 -4.05
C GLU A 83 -15.46 -9.74 -5.10
N LEU A 84 -14.28 -9.29 -4.69
CA LEU A 84 -13.14 -9.04 -5.57
C LEU A 84 -11.91 -9.89 -5.15
N PRO A 85 -12.01 -11.23 -5.15
CA PRO A 85 -10.94 -12.09 -4.62
C PRO A 85 -9.67 -12.08 -5.48
N ASP A 86 -9.73 -11.60 -6.70
CA ASP A 86 -8.65 -11.43 -7.67
C ASP A 86 -7.98 -10.03 -7.62
N VAL A 87 -8.49 -9.14 -6.77
CA VAL A 87 -7.95 -7.80 -6.56
C VAL A 87 -7.21 -7.74 -5.23
N ALA A 88 -5.91 -7.48 -5.24
CA ALA A 88 -5.14 -7.15 -4.04
C ALA A 88 -5.55 -5.76 -3.53
N ILE A 89 -6.14 -5.68 -2.34
CA ILE A 89 -6.55 -4.41 -1.73
C ILE A 89 -5.49 -4.00 -0.71
N HIS A 90 -4.78 -2.93 -0.99
CA HIS A 90 -3.73 -2.34 -0.17
C HIS A 90 -4.30 -1.22 0.69
N VAL A 91 -4.29 -1.38 2.02
CA VAL A 91 -4.74 -0.36 2.96
C VAL A 91 -3.54 0.28 3.64
N LEU A 92 -3.38 1.59 3.46
CA LEU A 92 -2.25 2.36 3.99
C LEU A 92 -2.74 3.37 5.05
N ALA A 93 -2.06 3.42 6.20
CA ALA A 93 -2.33 4.39 7.25
C ALA A 93 -1.04 4.90 7.89
N HIS A 94 -1.04 6.18 8.32
CA HIS A 94 0.07 6.76 9.09
C HIS A 94 0.12 6.25 10.55
N SER A 95 -0.94 5.59 11.00
CA SER A 95 -1.07 5.01 12.35
C SER A 95 -1.15 3.49 12.32
N HIS A 96 -1.22 2.88 13.49
CA HIS A 96 -1.56 1.47 13.61
C HIS A 96 -3.04 1.25 13.35
N PHE A 97 -3.38 0.09 12.80
CA PHE A 97 -4.77 -0.31 12.56
C PHE A 97 -5.46 -0.79 13.84
N GLY A 98 -6.75 -0.49 13.93
CA GLY A 98 -7.62 -1.01 14.97
C GLY A 98 -7.97 -2.50 14.77
N PHE A 99 -8.46 -3.12 15.82
CA PHE A 99 -8.76 -4.57 15.86
C PHE A 99 -9.72 -5.01 14.75
N ASN A 100 -10.75 -4.23 14.45
CA ASN A 100 -11.75 -4.55 13.43
C ASN A 100 -11.11 -4.73 12.05
N LEU A 101 -10.17 -3.85 11.68
CA LEU A 101 -9.50 -3.93 10.41
C LEU A 101 -8.48 -5.09 10.36
N VAL A 102 -7.75 -5.31 11.45
CA VAL A 102 -6.78 -6.42 11.55
C VAL A 102 -7.48 -7.78 11.44
N GLN A 103 -8.70 -7.93 11.95
CA GLN A 103 -9.47 -9.17 11.78
C GLN A 103 -9.79 -9.51 10.32
N LEU A 104 -9.77 -8.53 9.42
CA LEU A 104 -9.97 -8.74 7.98
C LEU A 104 -8.73 -9.31 7.28
N GLU A 105 -7.57 -9.42 7.94
CA GLU A 105 -6.38 -10.13 7.40
C GLU A 105 -6.63 -11.62 7.10
N ARG A 106 -7.76 -12.17 7.56
CA ARG A 106 -8.23 -13.49 7.13
C ARG A 106 -8.54 -13.59 5.64
N TYR A 107 -8.76 -12.45 4.97
CA TYR A 107 -8.92 -12.38 3.51
C TYR A 107 -7.54 -12.31 2.86
N PRO A 108 -7.19 -13.29 1.99
CA PRO A 108 -5.85 -13.39 1.41
C PRO A 108 -5.50 -12.23 0.47
N ASN A 109 -6.50 -11.49 0.01
CA ASN A 109 -6.35 -10.33 -0.87
C ASN A 109 -6.28 -8.99 -0.13
N LEU A 110 -6.21 -8.97 1.21
CA LEU A 110 -5.99 -7.77 2.01
C LEU A 110 -4.51 -7.63 2.41
N PHE A 111 -3.95 -6.46 2.17
CA PHE A 111 -2.59 -6.08 2.55
C PHE A 111 -2.61 -4.81 3.39
N LEU A 112 -2.20 -4.90 4.65
CA LEU A 112 -2.20 -3.79 5.60
C LEU A 112 -0.80 -3.19 5.74
N TYR A 113 -0.70 -1.86 5.62
CA TYR A 113 0.55 -1.10 5.76
C TYR A 113 0.41 -0.06 6.88
N PRO A 114 0.56 -0.46 8.16
CA PRO A 114 0.53 0.48 9.27
C PRO A 114 1.78 1.34 9.29
N SER A 115 1.64 2.62 9.62
CA SER A 115 2.76 3.56 9.71
C SER A 115 3.65 3.55 8.44
N PHE A 116 3.00 3.53 7.27
CA PHE A 116 3.71 3.41 5.99
C PHE A 116 4.69 4.56 5.77
N ASP A 117 5.77 4.27 5.09
CA ASP A 117 6.76 5.24 4.64
C ASP A 117 6.52 5.67 3.18
N PRO A 118 7.11 6.79 2.72
CA PRO A 118 6.92 7.27 1.35
C PRO A 118 7.34 6.28 0.26
N LEU A 119 8.30 5.39 0.54
CA LEU A 119 8.75 4.38 -0.41
C LEU A 119 7.70 3.27 -0.59
N THR A 120 7.09 2.85 0.52
CA THR A 120 5.97 1.89 0.50
C THR A 120 4.79 2.46 -0.27
N SER A 121 4.40 3.71 0.03
CA SER A 121 3.34 4.43 -0.68
C SER A 121 3.60 4.46 -2.19
N ARG A 122 4.79 4.90 -2.60
CA ARG A 122 5.17 4.99 -4.00
C ARG A 122 5.06 3.64 -4.73
N LYS A 123 5.54 2.56 -4.12
CA LYS A 123 5.49 1.20 -4.71
C LYS A 123 4.07 0.67 -4.88
N VAL A 124 3.20 0.99 -3.93
CA VAL A 124 1.78 0.63 -4.06
C VAL A 124 1.18 1.43 -5.22
N ILE A 125 1.40 2.76 -5.27
CA ILE A 125 0.87 3.63 -6.33
C ILE A 125 1.34 3.18 -7.73
N GLU A 126 2.60 2.80 -7.90
CA GLU A 126 3.17 2.37 -9.18
C GLU A 126 2.49 1.10 -9.76
N LYS A 127 1.78 0.33 -8.95
CA LYS A 127 1.10 -0.91 -9.34
C LYS A 127 -0.41 -0.79 -9.44
N LEU A 128 -0.98 0.36 -9.09
CA LEU A 128 -2.43 0.50 -8.97
C LEU A 128 -3.13 0.42 -10.33
N ASP A 129 -4.14 -0.43 -10.37
CA ASP A 129 -5.14 -0.46 -11.45
C ASP A 129 -6.30 0.48 -11.14
N LEU A 130 -6.62 0.68 -9.86
CA LEU A 130 -7.68 1.57 -9.40
C LEU A 130 -7.47 2.02 -7.94
N TYR A 131 -8.16 3.07 -7.54
CA TYR A 131 -8.22 3.55 -6.17
C TYR A 131 -9.64 3.47 -5.61
N LEU A 132 -9.76 3.04 -4.35
CA LEU A 132 -11.01 2.96 -3.61
C LEU A 132 -11.06 4.11 -2.60
N ASP A 133 -11.80 5.15 -2.92
CA ASP A 133 -12.02 6.28 -2.03
C ASP A 133 -13.26 6.01 -1.15
N ILE A 134 -13.06 5.10 -0.19
CA ILE A 134 -14.09 4.58 0.72
C ILE A 134 -13.77 4.84 2.20
N ASN A 135 -12.83 5.76 2.46
CA ASN A 135 -12.53 6.26 3.80
C ASN A 135 -13.58 7.30 4.22
N PRO A 136 -14.34 7.09 5.32
CA PRO A 136 -15.45 7.99 5.71
C PRO A 136 -15.03 9.29 6.40
N TYR A 137 -13.74 9.51 6.59
CA TYR A 137 -13.17 10.70 7.25
C TYR A 137 -12.32 11.50 6.25
N ASP A 138 -11.57 12.48 6.76
CA ASP A 138 -10.73 13.35 5.95
C ASP A 138 -9.78 12.57 5.03
N GLU A 139 -9.52 13.13 3.86
CA GLU A 139 -8.60 12.57 2.89
C GLU A 139 -7.16 12.51 3.43
N VAL A 140 -6.46 11.42 3.16
CA VAL A 140 -5.06 11.23 3.53
C VAL A 140 -4.16 11.73 2.39
N ASP A 141 -3.21 12.62 2.72
CA ASP A 141 -2.12 13.08 1.81
C ASP A 141 -2.58 13.65 0.46
N GLN A 142 -3.84 14.09 0.35
CA GLN A 142 -4.43 14.57 -0.92
C GLN A 142 -4.26 13.55 -2.07
N ILE A 143 -4.36 12.27 -1.72
CA ILE A 143 -4.05 11.16 -2.62
C ILE A 143 -4.96 11.13 -3.85
N THR A 144 -6.24 11.50 -3.72
CA THR A 144 -7.19 11.50 -4.84
C THR A 144 -6.78 12.49 -5.94
N GLN A 145 -6.27 13.67 -5.56
CA GLN A 145 -5.74 14.63 -6.51
C GLN A 145 -4.51 14.08 -7.25
N THR A 146 -3.59 13.46 -6.52
CA THR A 146 -2.38 12.86 -7.09
C THR A 146 -2.72 11.76 -8.08
N LEU A 147 -3.62 10.84 -7.70
CA LEU A 147 -4.02 9.70 -8.54
C LEU A 147 -4.86 10.13 -9.75
N SER A 148 -5.74 11.12 -9.60
CA SER A 148 -6.48 11.74 -10.71
C SER A 148 -5.54 12.30 -11.78
N GLN A 149 -4.48 13.02 -11.36
CA GLN A 149 -3.48 13.56 -12.28
C GLN A 149 -2.70 12.48 -13.03
N GLN A 150 -2.54 11.31 -12.41
CA GLN A 150 -1.90 10.13 -13.01
C GLN A 150 -2.85 9.29 -13.88
N GLY A 151 -4.14 9.65 -13.93
CA GLY A 151 -5.15 8.92 -14.68
C GLY A 151 -5.57 7.59 -14.05
N VAL A 152 -5.32 7.40 -12.76
CA VAL A 152 -5.79 6.22 -12.01
C VAL A 152 -7.29 6.40 -11.75
N PRO A 153 -8.15 5.43 -12.15
CA PRO A 153 -9.59 5.54 -11.91
C PRO A 153 -9.92 5.43 -10.43
N ILE A 154 -10.84 6.27 -9.98
CA ILE A 154 -11.27 6.34 -8.59
C ILE A 154 -12.73 5.87 -8.49
N PHE A 155 -13.00 5.01 -7.51
CA PHE A 155 -14.33 4.53 -7.16
C PHE A 155 -14.63 4.95 -5.72
N SER A 156 -15.76 5.60 -5.48
CA SER A 156 -16.17 6.10 -4.17
C SER A 156 -17.65 5.90 -3.92
N PHE A 157 -18.04 5.97 -2.65
CA PHE A 157 -19.44 6.18 -2.27
C PHE A 157 -19.73 7.67 -2.08
N GLU A 158 -21.01 8.07 -2.12
CA GLU A 158 -21.41 9.46 -1.92
C GLU A 158 -20.90 10.01 -0.59
N GLY A 159 -21.00 9.20 0.48
CA GLY A 159 -20.56 9.57 1.84
C GLY A 159 -19.04 9.58 2.05
N THR A 160 -18.24 9.06 1.11
CA THR A 160 -16.77 8.96 1.25
C THR A 160 -16.00 9.66 0.15
N ASN A 161 -16.68 10.31 -0.78
CA ASN A 161 -16.06 10.91 -1.95
C ASN A 161 -15.25 12.17 -1.63
N HIS A 162 -13.93 12.14 -1.85
CA HIS A 162 -13.02 13.28 -1.68
C HIS A 162 -12.60 13.93 -3.00
N VAL A 163 -12.98 13.35 -4.15
CA VAL A 163 -12.58 13.89 -5.45
C VAL A 163 -13.34 15.17 -5.75
N GLN A 164 -12.62 16.29 -5.84
CA GLN A 164 -13.18 17.59 -6.18
C GLN A 164 -13.20 17.86 -7.69
N ASN A 165 -12.20 17.37 -8.42
CA ASN A 165 -12.03 17.57 -9.86
C ASN A 165 -11.43 16.30 -10.48
N GLY A 166 -12.08 15.72 -11.48
CA GLY A 166 -11.55 14.54 -12.18
C GLY A 166 -12.62 13.50 -12.50
N GLU A 167 -12.21 12.45 -13.20
CA GLU A 167 -13.06 11.30 -13.47
C GLU A 167 -13.16 10.42 -12.23
N ASN A 168 -14.32 10.45 -11.59
CA ASN A 168 -14.64 9.62 -10.46
C ASN A 168 -15.94 8.87 -10.74
N ARG A 169 -16.05 7.63 -10.22
CA ARG A 169 -17.28 6.83 -10.27
C ARG A 169 -17.86 6.77 -8.87
N VAL A 170 -18.88 7.58 -8.65
CA VAL A 170 -19.56 7.70 -7.36
C VAL A 170 -20.80 6.82 -7.33
N PHE A 171 -20.95 6.08 -6.25
CA PHE A 171 -22.09 5.21 -5.98
C PHE A 171 -22.77 5.65 -4.70
N ARG A 172 -24.07 5.37 -4.56
CA ARG A 172 -24.74 5.58 -3.27
C ARG A 172 -24.17 4.61 -2.23
N ASP A 173 -24.23 4.98 -0.97
CA ASP A 173 -23.65 4.19 0.13
C ASP A 173 -24.22 2.77 0.24
N ASP A 174 -25.45 2.53 -0.29
CA ASP A 174 -26.11 1.23 -0.33
C ASP A 174 -25.82 0.41 -1.63
N GLN A 175 -25.02 0.95 -2.55
CA GLN A 175 -24.80 0.37 -3.89
C GLN A 175 -23.44 -0.33 -4.03
N VAL A 176 -23.03 -1.09 -3.03
CA VAL A 176 -21.73 -1.81 -3.09
C VAL A 176 -21.67 -2.83 -4.24
N GLN A 177 -22.79 -3.48 -4.58
CA GLN A 177 -22.82 -4.48 -5.65
C GLN A 177 -22.68 -3.83 -7.05
N GLU A 178 -23.22 -2.65 -7.24
CA GLU A 178 -23.05 -1.85 -8.45
C GLU A 178 -21.58 -1.39 -8.58
N MET A 179 -20.95 -0.98 -7.48
CA MET A 179 -19.53 -0.65 -7.45
C MET A 179 -18.68 -1.86 -7.83
N VAL A 180 -18.93 -3.03 -7.24
CA VAL A 180 -18.23 -4.30 -7.57
C VAL A 180 -18.37 -4.61 -9.05
N THR A 181 -19.58 -4.51 -9.60
CA THR A 181 -19.83 -4.76 -11.02
C THR A 181 -19.05 -3.79 -11.90
N ALA A 182 -19.07 -2.51 -11.56
CA ALA A 182 -18.35 -1.47 -12.31
C ALA A 182 -16.82 -1.66 -12.26
N ILE A 183 -16.27 -2.09 -11.12
CA ILE A 183 -14.84 -2.44 -10.99
C ILE A 183 -14.51 -3.64 -11.87
N ARG A 184 -15.26 -4.73 -11.80
CA ARG A 184 -15.04 -5.92 -12.63
C ARG A 184 -15.09 -5.60 -14.12
N ASP A 185 -16.04 -4.78 -14.55
CA ASP A 185 -16.16 -4.35 -15.94
C ASP A 185 -14.98 -3.48 -16.40
N TYR A 186 -14.53 -2.60 -15.51
CA TYR A 186 -13.35 -1.78 -15.76
C TYR A 186 -12.09 -2.63 -15.95
N LEU A 187 -11.82 -3.56 -15.03
CA LEU A 187 -10.66 -4.43 -15.06
C LEU A 187 -10.65 -5.32 -16.32
N LYS A 188 -11.77 -5.96 -16.66
CA LYS A 188 -11.90 -6.78 -17.89
C LYS A 188 -11.67 -6.00 -19.18
N ARG A 189 -12.04 -4.71 -19.24
CA ARG A 189 -11.79 -3.88 -20.43
C ARG A 189 -10.30 -3.57 -20.60
N ASN A 190 -9.57 -3.46 -19.48
CA ASN A 190 -8.14 -3.13 -19.50
C ASN A 190 -7.23 -4.35 -19.69
N GLU A 191 -7.66 -5.57 -19.31
CA GLU A 191 -6.96 -6.80 -19.68
C GLU A 191 -6.72 -6.90 -21.19
N LYS A 192 -7.72 -6.55 -22.00
CA LYS A 192 -7.64 -6.58 -23.46
C LYS A 192 -6.63 -5.56 -24.03
N LYS A 193 -6.24 -4.54 -23.25
CA LYS A 193 -5.24 -3.55 -23.67
C LYS A 193 -3.80 -3.98 -23.30
N HIS A 194 -3.62 -4.82 -22.31
CA HIS A 194 -2.30 -5.29 -21.84
C HIS A 194 -1.89 -6.63 -22.41
N GLY A 195 -2.83 -7.45 -22.89
CA GLY A 195 -2.57 -8.75 -23.55
C GLY A 195 -2.06 -8.68 -24.98
N ASN A 196 -1.87 -7.49 -25.54
CA ASN A 196 -1.36 -7.26 -26.91
C ASN A 196 0.04 -6.60 -26.95
N LYS A 197 0.85 -6.76 -25.87
CA LYS A 197 2.26 -6.31 -25.88
C LYS A 197 3.22 -7.48 -25.82
#